data_d7788c1ba5563789ced6eb2c1dcd405f
#
_entry.id   d7788c1ba5563789ced6eb2c1dcd405f
#
_cell.length_a   1.000
_cell.length_b   1.000
_cell.length_c   1.000
_cell.angle_alpha   90.00
_cell.angle_beta   90.00
_cell.angle_gamma   90.00
#
_symmetry.space_group_name_H-M   'P 1'
#
loop_
_entity.id
_entity.type
_entity.pdbx_description
1 polymer ?
#
loop_
_entity_poly.entity_id
_entity_poly.type
_entity_poly.pdbx_seq_one_letter_code
_entity_poly.pdbx_strand_id
1 'polypeptide(L)'
;MEFGLHIADFTWRTGPKQLGPALAAHVRNAEAAGIQRITVMDHFWQLPGIGPVEHEMLEAYATLGFIVAHTEKALLHTLVTGVIYREPALLAKQVTTLDVLSGGRVGLGIGAAWNEQEARGLGIAFPPVAERFRRLEETIQICLQMWSESEEPYEGAIWQLERTLNSPQSVTRPHPYLLIGGGGEKKTLRLVAQYADACNLSAAGEPPARKLDVLRGHCDAVGRDYDDIEKTAMIRVDPQSTSESVAGVVAGLADMGFTATYVFSAGIDAPERVVDLIAGAAALD
;
A
#
# COMPACT_ATOMS: atom_id res chain seq x y z
N MET A 1 -9.00 14.57 -8.02
CA MET A 1 -8.02 13.67 -7.28
C MET A 1 -8.40 12.21 -7.51
N GLU A 2 -7.45 11.25 -7.53
CA GLU A 2 -7.79 9.82 -7.61
C GLU A 2 -8.24 9.26 -6.25
N PHE A 3 -9.23 8.36 -6.29
CA PHE A 3 -9.74 7.70 -5.10
C PHE A 3 -9.34 6.22 -5.08
N GLY A 4 -8.87 5.77 -3.93
CA GLY A 4 -8.57 4.39 -3.62
C GLY A 4 -9.43 3.84 -2.49
N LEU A 5 -9.84 2.59 -2.64
CA LEU A 5 -10.43 1.79 -1.58
C LEU A 5 -9.33 1.01 -0.88
N HIS A 6 -9.18 1.20 0.44
CA HIS A 6 -8.28 0.38 1.25
C HIS A 6 -9.10 -0.60 2.10
N ILE A 7 -9.01 -1.88 1.80
CA ILE A 7 -9.72 -2.93 2.52
C ILE A 7 -8.89 -3.32 3.75
N ALA A 8 -9.31 -2.82 4.91
CA ALA A 8 -8.60 -2.95 6.17
C ALA A 8 -9.27 -3.94 7.15
N ASP A 9 -10.45 -4.47 6.83
CA ASP A 9 -11.21 -5.42 7.65
C ASP A 9 -12.04 -6.32 6.75
N PHE A 10 -12.07 -7.61 7.05
CA PHE A 10 -12.83 -8.61 6.30
C PHE A 10 -13.99 -9.20 7.14
N THR A 11 -14.24 -8.63 8.34
CA THR A 11 -15.33 -9.04 9.22
C THR A 11 -16.64 -8.43 8.73
N TRP A 12 -17.16 -9.01 7.65
CA TRP A 12 -18.38 -8.55 7.02
C TRP A 12 -19.59 -9.36 7.48
N ARG A 13 -20.79 -8.75 7.41
CA ARG A 13 -22.06 -9.40 7.80
C ARG A 13 -22.33 -10.72 7.09
N THR A 14 -21.72 -10.93 5.93
CA THR A 14 -21.85 -12.18 5.16
C THR A 14 -21.18 -13.37 5.81
N GLY A 15 -20.24 -13.13 6.73
CA GLY A 15 -19.43 -14.15 7.39
C GLY A 15 -18.43 -14.84 6.45
N PRO A 16 -17.49 -15.63 7.01
CA PRO A 16 -16.34 -16.13 6.25
C PRO A 16 -16.71 -17.11 5.11
N LYS A 17 -17.84 -17.83 5.21
CA LYS A 17 -18.30 -18.75 4.13
C LYS A 17 -18.69 -18.04 2.84
N GLN A 18 -19.14 -16.80 2.94
CA GLN A 18 -19.55 -15.99 1.80
C GLN A 18 -18.56 -14.85 1.50
N LEU A 19 -17.45 -14.79 2.21
CA LEU A 19 -16.48 -13.72 2.07
C LEU A 19 -15.88 -13.65 0.66
N GLY A 20 -15.54 -14.78 0.04
CA GLY A 20 -15.02 -14.79 -1.34
C GLY A 20 -15.98 -14.17 -2.36
N PRO A 21 -17.23 -14.67 -2.51
CA PRO A 21 -18.22 -14.04 -3.39
C PRO A 21 -18.49 -12.57 -3.04
N ALA A 22 -18.53 -12.21 -1.76
CA ALA A 22 -18.76 -10.85 -1.31
C ALA A 22 -17.58 -9.93 -1.69
N LEU A 23 -16.33 -10.36 -1.49
CA LEU A 23 -15.13 -9.63 -1.89
C LEU A 23 -15.09 -9.43 -3.41
N ALA A 24 -15.38 -10.47 -4.19
CA ALA A 24 -15.45 -10.37 -5.63
C ALA A 24 -16.50 -9.35 -6.11
N ALA A 25 -17.67 -9.31 -5.47
CA ALA A 25 -18.70 -8.31 -5.78
C ALA A 25 -18.25 -6.91 -5.35
N HIS A 26 -17.66 -6.78 -4.17
CA HIS A 26 -17.20 -5.51 -3.60
C HIS A 26 -16.17 -4.81 -4.49
N VAL A 27 -15.13 -5.53 -4.96
CA VAL A 27 -14.08 -4.93 -5.80
C VAL A 27 -14.60 -4.58 -7.19
N ARG A 28 -15.51 -5.37 -7.78
CA ARG A 28 -16.17 -5.02 -9.03
C ARG A 28 -17.05 -3.77 -8.89
N ASN A 29 -17.80 -3.67 -7.80
CA ASN A 29 -18.62 -2.50 -7.51
C ASN A 29 -17.78 -1.25 -7.30
N ALA A 30 -16.62 -1.39 -6.63
CA ALA A 30 -15.67 -0.30 -6.47
C ALA A 30 -15.16 0.23 -7.83
N GLU A 31 -14.74 -0.65 -8.74
CA GLU A 31 -14.35 -0.24 -10.09
C GLU A 31 -15.51 0.39 -10.88
N ALA A 32 -16.71 -0.20 -10.80
CA ALA A 32 -17.90 0.32 -11.47
C ALA A 32 -18.30 1.71 -10.95
N ALA A 33 -18.03 2.00 -9.69
CA ALA A 33 -18.21 3.31 -9.07
C ALA A 33 -17.09 4.33 -9.41
N GLY A 34 -16.10 3.94 -10.23
CA GLY A 34 -15.03 4.81 -10.67
C GLY A 34 -13.83 4.88 -9.71
N ILE A 35 -13.71 3.96 -8.75
CA ILE A 35 -12.55 3.88 -7.86
C ILE A 35 -11.37 3.32 -8.65
N GLN A 36 -10.25 4.06 -8.68
CA GLN A 36 -9.10 3.77 -9.53
C GLN A 36 -8.07 2.87 -8.85
N ARG A 37 -8.11 2.74 -7.52
CA ARG A 37 -7.11 1.99 -6.74
C ARG A 37 -7.78 1.12 -5.71
N ILE A 38 -7.29 -0.11 -5.53
CA ILE A 38 -7.76 -1.01 -4.47
C ILE A 38 -6.55 -1.58 -3.76
N THR A 39 -6.54 -1.48 -2.45
CA THR A 39 -5.41 -1.93 -1.62
C THR A 39 -5.87 -2.76 -0.43
N VAL A 40 -4.98 -3.59 0.08
CA VAL A 40 -5.20 -4.39 1.29
C VAL A 40 -4.09 -4.14 2.31
N MET A 41 -4.40 -4.32 3.60
CA MET A 41 -3.37 -4.35 4.65
C MET A 41 -2.54 -5.63 4.55
N ASP A 42 -1.28 -5.54 4.96
CA ASP A 42 -0.42 -6.71 5.16
C ASP A 42 -0.24 -6.97 6.66
N HIS A 43 -1.36 -7.28 7.31
CA HIS A 43 -1.46 -7.70 8.70
C HIS A 43 -2.21 -9.04 8.78
N PHE A 44 -1.87 -9.85 9.77
CA PHE A 44 -2.47 -11.17 10.00
C PHE A 44 -3.51 -11.12 11.11
N TRP A 45 -3.45 -10.10 11.96
CA TRP A 45 -4.38 -9.79 13.03
C TRP A 45 -4.93 -8.39 12.83
N GLN A 46 -6.16 -8.15 13.33
CA GLN A 46 -6.74 -6.83 13.20
C GLN A 46 -6.02 -5.82 14.10
N LEU A 47 -5.95 -4.57 13.63
CA LEU A 47 -5.25 -3.49 14.30
C LEU A 47 -6.13 -2.77 15.32
N PRO A 48 -5.58 -2.39 16.50
CA PRO A 48 -6.25 -1.50 17.43
C PRO A 48 -6.72 -0.20 16.74
N GLY A 49 -7.96 0.18 16.97
CA GLY A 49 -8.55 1.37 16.34
C GLY A 49 -9.30 1.09 15.03
N ILE A 50 -9.18 -0.12 14.45
CA ILE A 50 -10.05 -0.60 13.38
C ILE A 50 -11.10 -1.54 13.97
N GLY A 51 -10.66 -2.57 14.67
CA GLY A 51 -11.56 -3.52 15.34
C GLY A 51 -10.83 -4.38 16.38
N PRO A 52 -11.56 -5.32 17.02
CA PRO A 52 -10.97 -6.35 17.88
C PRO A 52 -9.92 -7.18 17.12
N VAL A 53 -8.93 -7.70 17.83
CA VAL A 53 -7.81 -8.46 17.25
C VAL A 53 -8.26 -9.75 16.55
N GLU A 54 -9.43 -10.27 16.91
CA GLU A 54 -10.08 -11.48 16.38
C GLU A 54 -10.85 -11.24 15.08
N HIS A 55 -10.95 -9.99 14.59
CA HIS A 55 -11.57 -9.72 13.30
C HIS A 55 -10.85 -10.43 12.16
N GLU A 56 -11.63 -10.89 11.18
CA GLU A 56 -11.10 -11.63 10.04
C GLU A 56 -10.11 -10.80 9.25
N MET A 57 -8.90 -11.35 9.09
CA MET A 57 -7.85 -10.82 8.25
C MET A 57 -7.42 -11.88 7.23
N LEU A 58 -7.32 -11.48 5.98
CA LEU A 58 -6.83 -12.33 4.89
C LEU A 58 -5.37 -11.98 4.59
N GLU A 59 -4.57 -13.00 4.23
CA GLU A 59 -3.19 -12.79 3.81
C GLU A 59 -3.14 -11.93 2.54
N ALA A 60 -2.30 -10.91 2.54
CA ALA A 60 -2.36 -9.81 1.58
C ALA A 60 -2.15 -10.26 0.12
N TYR A 61 -1.13 -11.06 -0.17
CA TYR A 61 -0.79 -11.44 -1.55
C TYR A 61 -1.73 -12.51 -2.11
N ALA A 62 -2.23 -13.43 -1.27
CA ALA A 62 -3.29 -14.34 -1.65
C ALA A 62 -4.58 -13.56 -1.98
N THR A 63 -4.90 -12.55 -1.18
CA THR A 63 -6.06 -11.68 -1.40
C THR A 63 -5.91 -10.85 -2.67
N LEU A 64 -4.74 -10.25 -2.91
CA LEU A 64 -4.47 -9.50 -4.14
C LEU A 64 -4.60 -10.40 -5.37
N GLY A 65 -4.10 -11.65 -5.32
CA GLY A 65 -4.27 -12.62 -6.40
C GLY A 65 -5.74 -12.91 -6.71
N PHE A 66 -6.57 -13.00 -5.68
CA PHE A 66 -8.02 -13.12 -5.84
C PHE A 66 -8.64 -11.85 -6.46
N ILE A 67 -8.25 -10.66 -5.97
CA ILE A 67 -8.76 -9.38 -6.47
C ILE A 67 -8.36 -9.15 -7.93
N VAL A 68 -7.13 -9.50 -8.33
CA VAL A 68 -6.67 -9.43 -9.74
C VAL A 68 -7.63 -10.13 -10.70
N ALA A 69 -8.15 -11.31 -10.30
CA ALA A 69 -9.08 -12.09 -11.12
C ALA A 69 -10.50 -11.48 -11.22
N HIS A 70 -10.80 -10.50 -10.38
CA HIS A 70 -12.13 -9.89 -10.28
C HIS A 70 -12.17 -8.39 -10.59
N THR A 71 -11.06 -7.83 -11.08
CA THR A 71 -10.90 -6.41 -11.47
C THR A 71 -10.25 -6.31 -12.84
N GLU A 72 -10.49 -5.19 -13.55
CA GLU A 72 -9.98 -4.99 -14.91
C GLU A 72 -9.11 -3.74 -15.08
N LYS A 73 -9.26 -2.74 -14.22
CA LYS A 73 -8.66 -1.41 -14.40
C LYS A 73 -7.89 -0.90 -13.19
N ALA A 74 -8.35 -1.20 -11.97
CA ALA A 74 -7.79 -0.62 -10.76
C ALA A 74 -6.32 -0.99 -10.58
N LEU A 75 -5.51 -0.03 -10.13
CA LEU A 75 -4.19 -0.27 -9.60
C LEU A 75 -4.31 -0.98 -8.24
N LEU A 76 -3.60 -2.08 -8.09
CA LEU A 76 -3.68 -2.95 -6.92
C LEU A 76 -2.32 -3.01 -6.21
N HIS A 77 -2.30 -2.86 -4.90
CA HIS A 77 -1.07 -3.08 -4.12
C HIS A 77 -1.38 -3.26 -2.63
N THR A 78 -0.39 -3.69 -1.88
CA THR A 78 -0.46 -3.64 -0.42
C THR A 78 -0.30 -2.21 0.07
N LEU A 79 -0.97 -1.84 1.15
CA LEU A 79 -0.79 -0.54 1.81
C LEU A 79 -0.63 -0.76 3.32
N VAL A 80 0.57 -1.14 3.82
CA VAL A 80 1.77 -1.47 3.06
C VAL A 80 2.36 -2.79 3.55
N THR A 81 3.12 -3.48 2.70
CA THR A 81 3.87 -4.68 3.10
C THR A 81 4.83 -4.37 4.24
N GLY A 82 4.77 -5.15 5.31
CA GLY A 82 5.77 -5.10 6.37
C GLY A 82 7.06 -5.82 5.93
N VAL A 83 8.18 -5.11 5.90
CA VAL A 83 9.46 -5.62 5.39
C VAL A 83 9.98 -6.88 6.09
N ILE A 84 9.45 -7.21 7.27
CA ILE A 84 9.86 -8.36 8.08
C ILE A 84 9.09 -9.64 7.75
N TYR A 85 8.05 -9.57 6.93
CA TYR A 85 7.13 -10.70 6.72
C TYR A 85 7.53 -11.63 5.58
N ARG A 86 8.41 -11.19 4.68
CA ARG A 86 8.82 -11.98 3.50
C ARG A 86 10.27 -11.75 3.15
N GLU A 87 10.91 -12.80 2.62
CA GLU A 87 12.21 -12.71 1.98
C GLU A 87 12.14 -11.82 0.72
N PRO A 88 13.10 -10.91 0.50
CA PRO A 88 13.04 -9.92 -0.58
C PRO A 88 12.83 -10.52 -1.98
N ALA A 89 13.54 -11.59 -2.31
CA ALA A 89 13.42 -12.23 -3.62
C ALA A 89 12.04 -12.88 -3.82
N LEU A 90 11.47 -13.47 -2.77
CA LEU A 90 10.11 -14.00 -2.80
C LEU A 90 9.09 -12.87 -3.01
N LEU A 91 9.26 -11.76 -2.29
CA LEU A 91 8.41 -10.57 -2.43
C LEU A 91 8.44 -10.01 -3.85
N ALA A 92 9.64 -9.80 -4.41
CA ALA A 92 9.82 -9.35 -5.79
C ALA A 92 9.10 -10.28 -6.77
N LYS A 93 9.22 -11.60 -6.57
CA LYS A 93 8.56 -12.60 -7.41
C LYS A 93 7.04 -12.61 -7.27
N GLN A 94 6.51 -12.42 -6.06
CA GLN A 94 5.06 -12.32 -5.83
C GLN A 94 4.48 -11.11 -6.58
N VAL A 95 5.12 -9.94 -6.45
CA VAL A 95 4.68 -8.72 -7.14
C VAL A 95 4.77 -8.90 -8.65
N THR A 96 5.89 -9.42 -9.19
CA THR A 96 6.02 -9.72 -10.62
C THR A 96 4.91 -10.66 -11.12
N THR A 97 4.61 -11.70 -10.34
CA THR A 97 3.57 -12.67 -10.72
C THR A 97 2.22 -11.98 -10.85
N LEU A 98 1.86 -11.15 -9.88
CA LEU A 98 0.60 -10.41 -9.88
C LEU A 98 0.56 -9.34 -10.98
N ASP A 99 1.68 -8.65 -11.24
CA ASP A 99 1.81 -7.69 -12.33
C ASP A 99 1.56 -8.36 -13.69
N VAL A 100 2.19 -9.50 -13.94
CA VAL A 100 1.97 -10.29 -15.16
C VAL A 100 0.52 -10.78 -15.29
N LEU A 101 -0.05 -11.35 -14.23
CA LEU A 101 -1.42 -11.89 -14.25
C LEU A 101 -2.48 -10.79 -14.38
N SER A 102 -2.19 -9.58 -13.92
CA SER A 102 -3.10 -8.43 -14.02
C SER A 102 -2.92 -7.62 -15.31
N GLY A 103 -1.90 -7.92 -16.13
CA GLY A 103 -1.56 -7.11 -17.31
C GLY A 103 -0.97 -5.74 -16.94
N GLY A 104 -0.18 -5.65 -15.86
CA GLY A 104 0.54 -4.42 -15.46
C GLY A 104 -0.20 -3.55 -14.44
N ARG A 105 -1.14 -4.10 -13.66
CA ARG A 105 -1.93 -3.33 -12.69
C ARG A 105 -1.54 -3.53 -11.23
N VAL A 106 -0.46 -4.26 -10.94
CA VAL A 106 -0.06 -4.53 -9.55
C VAL A 106 1.27 -3.87 -9.24
N GLY A 107 1.32 -3.21 -8.08
CA GLY A 107 2.52 -2.58 -7.51
C GLY A 107 2.88 -3.14 -6.15
N LEU A 108 3.91 -2.57 -5.56
CA LEU A 108 4.40 -2.81 -4.21
C LEU A 108 4.22 -1.57 -3.34
N GLY A 109 3.39 -1.64 -2.33
CA GLY A 109 3.47 -0.71 -1.21
C GLY A 109 4.28 -1.35 -0.07
N ILE A 110 5.31 -0.68 0.45
CA ILE A 110 6.20 -1.27 1.45
C ILE A 110 6.53 -0.29 2.59
N GLY A 111 6.81 -0.82 3.77
CA GLY A 111 7.21 -0.05 4.95
C GLY A 111 8.07 -0.84 5.92
N ALA A 112 8.63 -0.15 6.91
CA ALA A 112 9.59 -0.71 7.87
C ALA A 112 8.98 -1.66 8.92
N ALA A 113 7.69 -1.97 8.85
CA ALA A 113 6.88 -2.65 9.85
C ALA A 113 6.84 -1.89 11.21
N TRP A 114 5.84 -2.17 12.02
CA TRP A 114 5.67 -1.51 13.32
C TRP A 114 5.00 -2.38 14.39
N ASN A 115 4.17 -3.36 13.99
CA ASN A 115 3.40 -4.18 14.93
C ASN A 115 4.27 -5.32 15.50
N GLU A 116 4.95 -5.02 16.61
CA GLU A 116 5.81 -5.99 17.29
C GLU A 116 5.01 -7.13 17.93
N GLN A 117 3.80 -6.83 18.44
CA GLN A 117 2.95 -7.82 19.09
C GLN A 117 2.54 -8.93 18.11
N GLU A 118 2.08 -8.55 16.94
CA GLU A 118 1.70 -9.48 15.87
C GLU A 118 2.90 -10.31 15.41
N ALA A 119 4.03 -9.67 15.09
CA ALA A 119 5.22 -10.35 14.65
C ALA A 119 5.70 -11.41 15.67
N ARG A 120 5.81 -11.03 16.94
CA ARG A 120 6.21 -11.95 18.02
C ARG A 120 5.18 -13.07 18.23
N GLY A 121 3.89 -12.76 18.17
CA GLY A 121 2.83 -13.74 18.31
C GLY A 121 2.85 -14.81 17.22
N LEU A 122 3.31 -14.48 16.03
CA LEU A 122 3.47 -15.39 14.89
C LEU A 122 4.88 -16.01 14.78
N GLY A 123 5.77 -15.75 15.74
CA GLY A 123 7.15 -16.25 15.69
C GLY A 123 8.02 -15.56 14.65
N ILE A 124 7.60 -14.41 14.13
CA ILE A 124 8.35 -13.61 13.16
C ILE A 124 9.34 -12.72 13.93
N ALA A 125 10.61 -12.71 13.50
CA ALA A 125 11.61 -11.87 14.11
C ALA A 125 11.27 -10.38 13.96
N PHE A 126 11.36 -9.64 15.06
CA PHE A 126 11.12 -8.19 15.06
C PHE A 126 12.41 -7.45 15.47
N PRO A 127 13.31 -7.18 14.54
CA PRO A 127 14.58 -6.55 14.84
C PRO A 127 14.42 -5.07 15.22
N PRO A 128 15.44 -4.45 15.82
CA PRO A 128 15.43 -3.03 16.15
C PRO A 128 15.13 -2.16 14.92
N VAL A 129 14.52 -0.99 15.15
CA VAL A 129 14.09 -0.08 14.08
C VAL A 129 15.21 0.27 13.09
N ALA A 130 16.45 0.39 13.57
CA ALA A 130 17.58 0.69 12.69
C ALA A 130 17.86 -0.44 11.69
N GLU A 131 17.71 -1.69 12.11
CA GLU A 131 17.84 -2.85 11.22
C GLU A 131 16.65 -2.99 10.28
N ARG A 132 15.43 -2.77 10.76
CA ARG A 132 14.24 -2.79 9.88
C ARG A 132 14.35 -1.79 8.73
N PHE A 133 14.92 -0.61 8.97
CA PHE A 133 15.18 0.36 7.90
C PHE A 133 16.29 -0.07 6.94
N ARG A 134 17.33 -0.78 7.41
CA ARG A 134 18.32 -1.39 6.51
C ARG A 134 17.69 -2.50 5.67
N ARG A 135 16.90 -3.37 6.29
CA ARG A 135 16.12 -4.39 5.58
C ARG A 135 15.21 -3.77 4.53
N LEU A 136 14.52 -2.67 4.86
CA LEU A 136 13.65 -1.97 3.92
C LEU A 136 14.43 -1.44 2.70
N GLU A 137 15.56 -0.78 2.92
CA GLU A 137 16.39 -0.25 1.85
C GLU A 137 16.95 -1.38 0.95
N GLU A 138 17.52 -2.42 1.54
CA GLU A 138 18.03 -3.57 0.77
C GLU A 138 16.92 -4.35 0.06
N THR A 139 15.75 -4.51 0.69
CA THR A 139 14.59 -5.15 0.04
C THR A 139 14.15 -4.38 -1.19
N ILE A 140 14.08 -3.06 -1.13
CA ILE A 140 13.74 -2.20 -2.28
C ILE A 140 14.77 -2.37 -3.38
N GLN A 141 16.06 -2.34 -3.04
CA GLN A 141 17.16 -2.51 -4.01
C GLN A 141 17.10 -3.88 -4.69
N ILE A 142 16.86 -4.96 -3.94
CA ILE A 142 16.68 -6.30 -4.48
C ILE A 142 15.47 -6.37 -5.41
N CYS A 143 14.33 -5.79 -5.01
CA CYS A 143 13.15 -5.75 -5.86
C CYS A 143 13.44 -5.03 -7.19
N LEU A 144 14.04 -3.85 -7.14
CA LEU A 144 14.41 -3.07 -8.32
C LEU A 144 15.42 -3.82 -9.22
N GLN A 145 16.41 -4.49 -8.62
CA GLN A 145 17.35 -5.30 -9.38
C GLN A 145 16.67 -6.49 -10.03
N MET A 146 15.80 -7.21 -9.35
CA MET A 146 15.05 -8.34 -9.90
C MET A 146 14.02 -7.92 -10.97
N TRP A 147 13.54 -6.69 -10.93
CA TRP A 147 12.63 -6.13 -11.95
C TRP A 147 13.38 -5.51 -13.14
N SER A 148 14.68 -5.38 -13.04
CA SER A 148 15.54 -5.07 -14.17
C SER A 148 15.92 -6.34 -14.94
N GLU A 149 16.69 -6.20 -16.00
CA GLU A 149 17.21 -7.35 -16.76
C GLU A 149 18.51 -7.92 -16.16
N SER A 150 18.95 -7.38 -15.01
CA SER A 150 20.16 -7.84 -14.33
C SER A 150 19.93 -9.20 -13.65
N GLU A 151 20.89 -10.09 -13.81
CA GLU A 151 20.95 -11.38 -13.10
C GLU A 151 22.15 -11.45 -12.16
N GLU A 152 22.86 -10.33 -11.97
CA GLU A 152 24.05 -10.25 -11.14
C GLU A 152 23.72 -10.58 -9.68
N PRO A 153 24.69 -11.06 -8.90
CA PRO A 153 24.54 -11.22 -7.46
C PRO A 153 24.14 -9.91 -6.79
N TYR A 154 23.43 -10.00 -5.67
CA TYR A 154 23.21 -8.87 -4.77
C TYR A 154 23.99 -9.10 -3.47
N GLU A 155 24.88 -8.17 -3.11
CA GLU A 155 25.71 -8.24 -1.92
C GLU A 155 25.37 -7.08 -0.97
N GLY A 156 24.37 -7.29 -0.10
CA GLY A 156 23.98 -6.36 0.95
C GLY A 156 24.61 -6.67 2.30
N ALA A 157 24.36 -5.83 3.28
CA ALA A 157 24.79 -6.05 4.67
C ALA A 157 23.95 -7.11 5.40
N ILE A 158 22.69 -7.29 4.96
CA ILE A 158 21.72 -8.24 5.55
C ILE A 158 21.43 -9.36 4.57
N TRP A 159 21.21 -9.03 3.31
CA TRP A 159 20.81 -9.96 2.27
C TRP A 159 21.94 -10.22 1.28
N GLN A 160 22.09 -11.48 0.92
CA GLN A 160 23.02 -11.90 -0.12
C GLN A 160 22.31 -12.88 -1.04
N LEU A 161 22.27 -12.56 -2.33
CA LEU A 161 21.67 -13.39 -3.37
C LEU A 161 22.73 -13.73 -4.40
N GLU A 162 22.92 -15.01 -4.67
CA GLU A 162 23.90 -15.47 -5.67
C GLU A 162 23.48 -15.10 -7.11
N ARG A 163 22.17 -14.92 -7.34
CA ARG A 163 21.63 -14.56 -8.65
C ARG A 163 20.23 -13.93 -8.49
N THR A 164 19.99 -12.83 -9.18
CA THR A 164 18.70 -12.11 -9.14
C THR A 164 17.80 -12.38 -10.34
N LEU A 165 17.88 -13.59 -10.90
CA LEU A 165 17.04 -14.00 -12.03
C LEU A 165 15.54 -13.91 -11.67
N ASN A 166 14.79 -13.16 -12.48
CA ASN A 166 13.34 -13.02 -12.37
C ASN A 166 12.68 -13.23 -13.73
N SER A 167 12.18 -14.42 -14.01
CA SER A 167 11.50 -14.77 -15.27
C SER A 167 10.11 -15.36 -14.96
N PRO A 168 9.00 -14.89 -15.62
CA PRO A 168 8.99 -13.73 -16.51
C PRO A 168 9.36 -12.44 -15.81
N GLN A 169 9.74 -11.41 -16.54
CA GLN A 169 9.85 -10.05 -16.05
C GLN A 169 8.47 -9.43 -15.90
N SER A 170 8.37 -8.36 -15.11
CA SER A 170 7.13 -7.56 -14.97
C SER A 170 6.69 -7.00 -16.34
N VAL A 171 5.39 -6.84 -16.52
CA VAL A 171 4.80 -6.18 -17.69
C VAL A 171 5.01 -4.66 -17.60
N THR A 172 4.82 -4.10 -16.41
CA THR A 172 5.03 -2.68 -16.12
C THR A 172 6.50 -2.29 -16.23
N ARG A 173 6.77 -1.17 -16.90
CA ARG A 173 8.13 -0.65 -17.12
C ARG A 173 8.28 0.76 -16.55
N PRO A 174 9.45 1.11 -15.99
CA PRO A 174 10.68 0.30 -15.83
C PRO A 174 10.55 -0.80 -14.78
N HIS A 175 9.59 -0.69 -13.86
CA HIS A 175 9.28 -1.65 -12.79
C HIS A 175 7.83 -1.49 -12.33
N PRO A 176 7.25 -2.44 -11.60
CA PRO A 176 5.95 -2.29 -10.95
C PRO A 176 5.91 -1.05 -10.06
N TYR A 177 4.75 -0.38 -9.99
CA TYR A 177 4.55 0.79 -9.14
C TYR A 177 5.07 0.53 -7.72
N LEU A 178 5.90 1.44 -7.21
CA LEU A 178 6.55 1.33 -5.91
C LEU A 178 6.14 2.48 -4.98
N LEU A 179 5.38 2.16 -3.93
CA LEU A 179 4.97 3.10 -2.91
C LEU A 179 5.68 2.80 -1.59
N ILE A 180 6.25 3.81 -0.93
CA ILE A 180 6.77 3.68 0.44
C ILE A 180 5.82 4.40 1.40
N GLY A 181 5.31 3.63 2.40
CA GLY A 181 4.40 4.15 3.41
C GLY A 181 5.09 4.61 4.68
N GLY A 182 4.56 5.68 5.26
CA GLY A 182 4.96 6.23 6.54
C GLY A 182 5.58 7.63 6.47
N GLY A 183 5.44 8.38 7.56
CA GLY A 183 5.83 9.80 7.64
C GLY A 183 7.16 10.07 8.37
N GLY A 184 8.05 9.08 8.48
CA GLY A 184 9.35 9.22 9.16
C GLY A 184 10.30 10.17 8.43
N GLU A 185 10.52 11.38 8.98
CA GLU A 185 11.24 12.47 8.31
C GLU A 185 12.68 12.12 7.92
N LYS A 186 13.42 11.43 8.80
CA LYS A 186 14.86 11.17 8.59
C LYS A 186 15.16 9.97 7.69
N LYS A 187 14.30 8.94 7.72
CA LYS A 187 14.58 7.67 7.03
C LYS A 187 13.55 7.37 5.96
N THR A 188 12.26 7.35 6.30
CA THR A 188 11.22 6.98 5.33
C THR A 188 11.19 7.94 4.15
N LEU A 189 11.10 9.26 4.40
CA LEU A 189 11.05 10.25 3.34
C LEU A 189 12.34 10.34 2.52
N ARG A 190 13.50 10.00 3.11
CA ARG A 190 14.75 9.84 2.35
C ARG A 190 14.66 8.66 1.37
N LEU A 191 14.14 7.50 1.82
CA LEU A 191 13.98 6.35 0.93
C LEU A 191 12.93 6.62 -0.16
N VAL A 192 11.86 7.36 0.16
CA VAL A 192 10.89 7.84 -0.84
C VAL A 192 11.62 8.63 -1.92
N ALA A 193 12.39 9.65 -1.55
CA ALA A 193 13.13 10.49 -2.49
C ALA A 193 14.12 9.69 -3.36
N GLN A 194 14.71 8.62 -2.83
CA GLN A 194 15.70 7.81 -3.55
C GLN A 194 15.09 6.79 -4.51
N TYR A 195 13.95 6.17 -4.15
CA TYR A 195 13.52 4.94 -4.82
C TYR A 195 12.06 4.91 -5.25
N ALA A 196 11.14 5.64 -4.59
CA ALA A 196 9.72 5.39 -4.74
C ALA A 196 9.08 6.22 -5.86
N ASP A 197 8.06 5.64 -6.52
CA ASP A 197 7.16 6.38 -7.41
C ASP A 197 6.16 7.20 -6.59
N ALA A 198 5.86 6.74 -5.37
CA ALA A 198 4.89 7.41 -4.50
C ALA A 198 5.24 7.32 -3.02
N CYS A 199 4.72 8.26 -2.24
CA CYS A 199 4.64 8.16 -0.79
C CYS A 199 3.19 8.06 -0.32
N ASN A 200 2.98 7.42 0.86
CA ASN A 200 1.69 7.48 1.53
C ASN A 200 1.85 8.05 2.94
N LEU A 201 1.10 9.13 3.21
CA LEU A 201 1.09 9.84 4.48
C LEU A 201 -0.29 9.69 5.15
N SER A 202 -0.31 9.72 6.50
CA SER A 202 -1.57 9.78 7.22
C SER A 202 -2.14 11.20 7.15
N ALA A 203 -3.43 11.32 6.84
CA ALA A 203 -4.16 12.58 6.97
C ALA A 203 -4.57 12.87 8.42
N ALA A 204 -4.41 11.92 9.34
CA ALA A 204 -4.72 12.09 10.76
C ALA A 204 -3.50 12.61 11.53
N GLY A 205 -3.73 13.50 12.48
CA GLY A 205 -2.70 14.06 13.36
C GLY A 205 -2.10 15.36 12.83
N GLU A 206 -0.76 15.46 12.80
CA GLU A 206 -0.08 16.66 12.28
C GLU A 206 -0.37 16.88 10.79
N PRO A 207 -0.60 18.12 10.35
CA PRO A 207 -0.80 18.43 8.94
C PRO A 207 0.37 17.87 8.10
N PRO A 208 0.10 17.19 7.00
CA PRO A 208 1.15 16.56 6.19
C PRO A 208 2.06 17.55 5.46
N ALA A 209 1.71 18.84 5.43
CA ALA A 209 2.48 19.89 4.78
C ALA A 209 3.97 19.88 5.19
N ARG A 210 4.27 19.80 6.49
CA ARG A 210 5.65 19.67 6.97
C ARG A 210 6.37 18.45 6.41
N LYS A 211 5.67 17.33 6.26
CA LYS A 211 6.27 16.11 5.70
C LYS A 211 6.59 16.27 4.23
N LEU A 212 5.77 17.01 3.50
CA LEU A 212 6.02 17.36 2.09
C LEU A 212 7.24 18.28 1.94
N ASP A 213 7.42 19.26 2.83
CA ASP A 213 8.63 20.11 2.83
C ASP A 213 9.90 19.30 3.10
N VAL A 214 9.84 18.37 4.05
CA VAL A 214 10.98 17.47 4.33
C VAL A 214 11.26 16.55 3.14
N LEU A 215 10.24 16.01 2.48
CA LEU A 215 10.41 15.22 1.25
C LEU A 215 11.08 16.04 0.15
N ARG A 216 10.65 17.28 -0.06
CA ARG A 216 11.26 18.19 -1.04
C ARG A 216 12.76 18.38 -0.76
N GLY A 217 13.12 18.63 0.51
CA GLY A 217 14.54 18.75 0.89
C GLY A 217 15.36 17.47 0.66
N HIS A 218 14.74 16.28 0.80
CA HIS A 218 15.41 15.04 0.43
C HIS A 218 15.54 14.85 -1.07
N CYS A 219 14.56 15.27 -1.85
CA CYS A 219 14.63 15.27 -3.32
C CYS A 219 15.76 16.17 -3.81
N ASP A 220 15.86 17.39 -3.30
CA ASP A 220 16.96 18.32 -3.60
C ASP A 220 18.33 17.71 -3.31
N ALA A 221 18.46 17.01 -2.17
CA ALA A 221 19.71 16.38 -1.74
C ALA A 221 20.16 15.23 -2.65
N VAL A 222 19.23 14.54 -3.34
CA VAL A 222 19.55 13.45 -4.26
C VAL A 222 19.44 13.83 -5.73
N GLY A 223 19.07 15.09 -6.03
CA GLY A 223 18.92 15.60 -7.40
C GLY A 223 17.72 15.01 -8.15
N ARG A 224 16.64 14.66 -7.44
CA ARG A 224 15.41 14.14 -8.03
C ARG A 224 14.34 15.22 -8.08
N ASP A 225 13.55 15.25 -9.14
CA ASP A 225 12.38 16.12 -9.18
C ASP A 225 11.34 15.66 -8.15
N TYR A 226 10.93 16.57 -7.30
CA TYR A 226 9.89 16.31 -6.29
C TYR A 226 8.53 15.97 -6.92
N ASP A 227 8.25 16.53 -8.09
CA ASP A 227 6.97 16.33 -8.78
C ASP A 227 6.88 14.97 -9.47
N ASP A 228 8.00 14.28 -9.68
CA ASP A 228 8.04 12.88 -10.13
C ASP A 228 7.52 11.88 -9.06
N ILE A 229 7.35 12.33 -7.82
CA ILE A 229 6.86 11.49 -6.73
C ILE A 229 5.39 11.80 -6.51
N GLU A 230 4.55 10.80 -6.65
CA GLU A 230 3.14 10.90 -6.31
C GLU A 230 2.94 11.02 -4.79
N LYS A 231 2.15 11.99 -4.37
CA LYS A 231 1.80 12.20 -2.96
C LYS A 231 0.42 11.64 -2.70
N THR A 232 0.34 10.59 -1.87
CA THR A 232 -0.92 9.94 -1.53
C THR A 232 -1.20 10.02 -0.04
N ALA A 233 -2.46 10.06 0.34
CA ALA A 233 -2.88 10.13 1.74
C ALA A 233 -3.88 9.03 2.09
N MET A 234 -3.86 8.60 3.36
CA MET A 234 -4.86 7.68 3.91
C MET A 234 -5.90 8.43 4.70
N ILE A 235 -7.18 8.21 4.40
CA ILE A 235 -8.36 8.81 5.06
C ILE A 235 -9.15 7.71 5.76
N ARG A 236 -9.47 7.94 7.04
CA ARG A 236 -10.35 7.07 7.80
C ARG A 236 -11.79 7.56 7.71
N VAL A 237 -12.73 6.64 7.46
CA VAL A 237 -14.16 6.86 7.60
C VAL A 237 -14.75 5.97 8.69
N ASP A 238 -15.86 6.39 9.26
CA ASP A 238 -16.59 5.73 10.33
C ASP A 238 -18.11 5.79 10.05
N PRO A 239 -18.97 5.22 10.94
CA PRO A 239 -20.41 5.24 10.75
C PRO A 239 -21.06 6.64 10.67
N GLN A 240 -20.39 7.69 11.13
CA GLN A 240 -20.88 9.07 11.08
C GLN A 240 -20.40 9.83 9.84
N SER A 241 -19.44 9.29 9.09
CA SER A 241 -18.88 9.94 7.91
C SER A 241 -19.92 10.10 6.80
N THR A 242 -19.86 11.24 6.10
CA THR A 242 -20.68 11.54 4.91
C THR A 242 -19.78 11.80 3.70
N SER A 243 -20.34 11.72 2.49
CA SER A 243 -19.61 12.04 1.27
C SER A 243 -19.06 13.46 1.27
N GLU A 244 -19.83 14.43 1.81
CA GLU A 244 -19.38 15.82 1.95
C GLU A 244 -18.20 15.94 2.91
N SER A 245 -18.20 15.18 4.02
CA SER A 245 -17.07 15.20 4.94
C SER A 245 -15.80 14.62 4.32
N VAL A 246 -15.92 13.58 3.52
CA VAL A 246 -14.80 12.98 2.77
C VAL A 246 -14.31 13.96 1.70
N ALA A 247 -15.21 14.55 0.90
CA ALA A 247 -14.88 15.53 -0.13
C ALA A 247 -14.14 16.75 0.47
N GLY A 248 -14.57 17.24 1.63
CA GLY A 248 -13.88 18.35 2.33
C GLY A 248 -12.44 18.02 2.73
N VAL A 249 -12.18 16.79 3.20
CA VAL A 249 -10.81 16.33 3.50
C VAL A 249 -9.99 16.20 2.22
N VAL A 250 -10.58 15.64 1.17
CA VAL A 250 -9.95 15.46 -0.15
C VAL A 250 -9.55 16.79 -0.76
N ALA A 251 -10.43 17.78 -0.75
CA ALA A 251 -10.14 19.14 -1.24
C ALA A 251 -8.94 19.77 -0.49
N GLY A 252 -8.92 19.66 0.85
CA GLY A 252 -7.79 20.15 1.63
C GLY A 252 -6.46 19.43 1.33
N LEU A 253 -6.50 18.15 0.98
CA LEU A 253 -5.32 17.40 0.54
C LEU A 253 -4.89 17.81 -0.87
N ALA A 254 -5.83 18.04 -1.79
CA ALA A 254 -5.56 18.53 -3.13
C ALA A 254 -4.84 19.90 -3.11
N ASP A 255 -5.31 20.81 -2.26
CA ASP A 255 -4.66 22.12 -2.06
C ASP A 255 -3.20 22.00 -1.57
N MET A 256 -2.85 20.91 -0.89
CA MET A 256 -1.48 20.62 -0.45
C MET A 256 -0.64 19.88 -1.52
N GLY A 257 -1.24 19.52 -2.66
CA GLY A 257 -0.54 18.83 -3.76
C GLY A 257 -0.60 17.31 -3.68
N PHE A 258 -1.52 16.73 -2.90
CA PHE A 258 -1.82 15.29 -2.98
C PHE A 258 -2.62 15.00 -4.26
N THR A 259 -2.34 13.84 -4.86
CA THR A 259 -2.93 13.43 -6.14
C THR A 259 -3.85 12.22 -6.00
N ALA A 260 -3.70 11.44 -4.92
CA ALA A 260 -4.57 10.30 -4.63
C ALA A 260 -4.82 10.13 -3.13
N THR A 261 -5.96 9.52 -2.80
CA THR A 261 -6.32 9.16 -1.44
C THR A 261 -6.74 7.70 -1.36
N TYR A 262 -6.45 7.06 -0.22
CA TYR A 262 -6.93 5.72 0.11
C TYR A 262 -7.89 5.82 1.30
N VAL A 263 -9.14 5.46 1.08
CA VAL A 263 -10.19 5.51 2.10
C VAL A 263 -10.35 4.14 2.73
N PHE A 264 -10.25 4.06 4.05
CA PHE A 264 -10.53 2.85 4.83
C PHE A 264 -11.58 3.09 5.90
N SER A 265 -12.29 2.03 6.26
CA SER A 265 -13.32 2.11 7.30
C SER A 265 -12.83 1.57 8.64
N ALA A 266 -13.41 2.12 9.72
CA ALA A 266 -13.38 1.52 11.03
C ALA A 266 -14.79 1.55 11.62
N GLY A 267 -15.28 0.36 12.04
CA GLY A 267 -16.63 0.20 12.60
C GLY A 267 -17.75 0.22 11.55
N ILE A 268 -17.45 0.06 10.25
CA ILE A 268 -18.43 -0.13 9.18
C ILE A 268 -18.34 -1.60 8.73
N ASP A 269 -19.35 -2.39 9.05
CA ASP A 269 -19.46 -3.82 8.71
C ASP A 269 -20.17 -4.10 7.38
N ALA A 270 -20.61 -3.04 6.69
CA ALA A 270 -21.22 -3.04 5.37
C ALA A 270 -20.25 -2.40 4.36
N PRO A 271 -19.39 -3.18 3.68
CA PRO A 271 -18.32 -2.65 2.84
C PRO A 271 -18.83 -1.81 1.66
N GLU A 272 -20.03 -2.07 1.16
CA GLU A 272 -20.69 -1.27 0.12
C GLU A 272 -20.83 0.20 0.50
N ARG A 273 -21.08 0.49 1.78
CA ARG A 273 -21.17 1.87 2.28
C ARG A 273 -19.89 2.66 2.06
N VAL A 274 -18.73 2.03 2.17
CA VAL A 274 -17.44 2.71 1.94
C VAL A 274 -17.32 3.11 0.48
N VAL A 275 -17.75 2.24 -0.44
CA VAL A 275 -17.80 2.53 -1.90
C VAL A 275 -18.74 3.71 -2.16
N ASP A 276 -19.93 3.71 -1.56
CA ASP A 276 -20.91 4.79 -1.72
C ASP A 276 -20.37 6.14 -1.21
N LEU A 277 -19.68 6.14 -0.06
CA LEU A 277 -19.04 7.35 0.48
C LEU A 277 -17.98 7.91 -0.46
N ILE A 278 -17.14 7.03 -1.03
CA ILE A 278 -16.10 7.42 -1.99
C ILE A 278 -16.71 7.95 -3.27
N ALA A 279 -17.67 7.22 -3.84
CA ALA A 279 -18.33 7.62 -5.08
C ALA A 279 -19.10 8.96 -4.93
N GLY A 280 -19.78 9.13 -3.80
CA GLY A 280 -20.45 10.40 -3.47
C GLY A 280 -19.47 11.56 -3.29
N ALA A 281 -18.30 11.33 -2.65
CA ALA A 281 -17.27 12.35 -2.53
C ALA A 281 -16.66 12.73 -3.88
N ALA A 282 -16.38 11.73 -4.73
CA ALA A 282 -15.84 11.94 -6.07
C ALA A 282 -16.81 12.72 -7.00
N ALA A 283 -18.12 12.65 -6.76
CA ALA A 283 -19.10 13.42 -7.50
C ALA A 283 -19.19 14.90 -7.06
N LEU A 284 -18.56 15.26 -5.93
CA LEU A 284 -18.50 16.62 -5.39
C LEU A 284 -17.16 17.31 -5.69
N ASP A 285 -16.12 16.55 -6.12
CA ASP A 285 -14.80 17.03 -6.51
C ASP A 285 -14.82 17.57 -7.96
#